data_7472f1130f014e33932106f55e9c35d0
#
_entry.id   7472f1130f014e33932106f55e9c35d0
#
_cell.length_a   1.000
_cell.length_b   1.000
_cell.length_c   1.000
_cell.angle_alpha   90.00
_cell.angle_beta   90.00
_cell.angle_gamma   90.00
#
_symmetry.space_group_name_H-M   'P 1'
#
loop_
_entity.id
_entity.type
_entity.pdbx_description
1 polymer ?
#
loop_
_entity_poly.entity_id
_entity_poly.type
_entity_poly.pdbx_seq_one_letter_code
_entity_poly.pdbx_strand_id
1 'polypeptide(L)'
;MTLVASPPPGAPGGGSDVPAPASSPPGGGLRPWAERATISRQIAAATALTLGVTLLTFAVYVVLFSRLHYDRVQYEDYASFRAELAQAIAPTGPTQPADARKLLTPGTPVAVLHIPEIGLNAVVLEGTSNAVLEDGPGHLRDTPLPGQVGISEILGRRAAYGGPFARLSSLSPGEIFTVTTGQGVARYRVIDMRLAGDQVPPYSAGQGRLILATAAGPAFAPTGVLRIDANLISTPQQAPAMVVSPAEIAADEEALGSNTLALVPLVLLGMCLVAAAVGVAWLSQRWGRWQAWIVGVPVLGYLGFAVADQVVQLLPNLM
;
A
#
# COMPACT_ATOMS: atom_id res chain seq x y z
N MET A 1 98.91 -63.69 -6.86
CA MET A 1 99.16 -64.83 -5.98
C MET A 1 97.91 -64.98 -5.09
N THR A 2 97.05 -65.92 -5.53
CA THR A 2 96.49 -67.00 -4.72
C THR A 2 95.59 -66.57 -3.56
N LEU A 3 94.41 -67.04 -3.35
CA LEU A 3 93.63 -68.27 -3.48
C LEU A 3 92.11 -67.92 -3.16
N VAL A 4 91.23 -68.23 -3.92
CA VAL A 4 90.13 -69.23 -3.93
C VAL A 4 89.78 -69.81 -2.56
N ALA A 5 88.56 -69.66 -2.14
CA ALA A 5 87.83 -70.65 -1.40
C ALA A 5 86.29 -70.42 -1.59
N SER A 6 85.66 -71.50 -2.08
CA SER A 6 84.25 -71.69 -2.28
C SER A 6 83.50 -72.05 -0.98
N PRO A 7 82.16 -72.04 -1.02
CA PRO A 7 81.28 -72.02 0.17
C PRO A 7 80.83 -73.42 0.63
N PRO A 8 80.13 -73.50 1.73
CA PRO A 8 79.26 -74.65 2.04
C PRO A 8 77.76 -74.26 2.01
N PRO A 9 76.88 -75.22 1.91
CA PRO A 9 75.50 -75.07 1.51
C PRO A 9 74.48 -75.01 2.67
N GLY A 10 73.37 -74.39 2.41
CA GLY A 10 72.03 -74.81 2.80
C GLY A 10 71.52 -74.56 4.22
N ALA A 11 70.49 -73.78 4.32
CA ALA A 11 69.37 -73.97 5.24
C ALA A 11 68.11 -73.18 4.75
N PRO A 12 66.90 -73.67 5.06
CA PRO A 12 65.71 -73.41 4.31
C PRO A 12 64.93 -72.19 4.83
N GLY A 13 64.19 -71.61 3.91
CA GLY A 13 62.92 -70.89 3.94
C GLY A 13 62.39 -70.25 5.23
N GLY A 14 62.35 -68.97 5.21
CA GLY A 14 61.45 -68.17 6.04
C GLY A 14 60.82 -67.13 5.15
N GLY A 15 59.67 -67.46 4.67
CA GLY A 15 58.85 -66.49 3.94
C GLY A 15 58.41 -65.38 4.88
N SER A 16 58.94 -64.20 4.69
CA SER A 16 58.39 -63.01 5.29
C SER A 16 57.39 -62.44 4.32
N ASP A 17 56.07 -62.69 4.56
CA ASP A 17 54.95 -61.97 3.97
C ASP A 17 55.09 -60.52 4.37
N VAL A 18 55.58 -59.70 3.47
CA VAL A 18 55.44 -58.23 3.56
C VAL A 18 54.04 -57.93 3.09
N PRO A 19 53.13 -57.38 3.96
CA PRO A 19 51.82 -56.99 3.50
C PRO A 19 51.97 -55.83 2.51
N ALA A 20 51.35 -55.98 1.35
CA ALA A 20 51.23 -54.91 0.33
C ALA A 20 50.65 -53.65 0.96
N PRO A 21 51.09 -52.44 0.56
CA PRO A 21 50.51 -51.21 1.06
C PRO A 21 49.05 -51.20 0.71
N ALA A 22 48.19 -51.02 1.75
CA ALA A 22 46.75 -50.88 1.59
C ALA A 22 46.45 -49.80 0.57
N SER A 23 45.79 -50.15 -0.52
CA SER A 23 45.25 -49.21 -1.51
C SER A 23 44.35 -48.25 -0.80
N SER A 24 44.71 -46.95 -0.85
CA SER A 24 43.84 -45.82 -0.37
C SER A 24 42.44 -45.99 -0.94
N PRO A 25 41.40 -45.87 -0.14
CA PRO A 25 40.03 -45.91 -0.69
C PRO A 25 39.87 -44.80 -1.73
N PRO A 26 39.18 -45.05 -2.86
CA PRO A 26 38.97 -44.06 -3.87
C PRO A 26 38.29 -42.85 -3.21
N GLY A 27 38.88 -41.66 -3.41
CA GLY A 27 38.42 -40.39 -2.85
C GLY A 27 36.91 -40.27 -3.04
N GLY A 28 36.21 -40.17 -1.92
CA GLY A 28 34.76 -40.09 -1.89
C GLY A 28 34.29 -38.80 -2.56
N GLY A 29 34.04 -38.87 -3.87
CA GLY A 29 33.26 -37.89 -4.56
C GLY A 29 31.90 -37.77 -3.85
N LEU A 30 31.53 -36.59 -3.45
CA LEU A 30 30.24 -36.34 -2.80
C LEU A 30 29.16 -37.05 -3.62
N ARG A 31 28.33 -37.84 -2.98
CA ARG A 31 27.28 -38.62 -3.65
C ARG A 31 26.33 -37.63 -4.38
N PRO A 32 25.82 -37.94 -5.59
CA PRO A 32 25.00 -37.02 -6.40
C PRO A 32 23.79 -36.45 -5.67
N TRP A 33 23.26 -37.14 -4.65
CA TRP A 33 22.16 -36.65 -3.81
C TRP A 33 22.62 -35.56 -2.83
N ALA A 34 23.85 -35.59 -2.35
CA ALA A 34 24.38 -34.56 -1.45
C ALA A 34 24.61 -33.22 -2.20
N GLU A 35 25.07 -33.27 -3.45
CA GLU A 35 25.16 -32.08 -4.31
C GLU A 35 23.79 -31.51 -4.65
N ARG A 36 22.82 -32.34 -4.97
CA ARG A 36 21.41 -31.91 -5.21
C ARG A 36 20.81 -31.30 -3.96
N ALA A 37 21.07 -31.84 -2.77
CA ALA A 37 20.63 -31.29 -1.50
C ALA A 37 21.25 -29.91 -1.18
N THR A 38 22.51 -29.69 -1.55
CA THR A 38 23.15 -28.37 -1.37
C THR A 38 22.60 -27.35 -2.34
N ILE A 39 22.39 -27.70 -3.61
CA ILE A 39 21.79 -26.83 -4.62
C ILE A 39 20.35 -26.46 -4.22
N SER A 40 19.54 -27.43 -3.80
CA SER A 40 18.16 -27.14 -3.37
C SER A 40 18.09 -26.23 -2.14
N ARG A 41 18.99 -26.38 -1.18
CA ARG A 41 19.12 -25.48 -0.02
C ARG A 41 19.53 -24.06 -0.42
N GLN A 42 20.46 -23.93 -1.37
CA GLN A 42 20.88 -22.61 -1.89
C GLN A 42 19.74 -21.91 -2.63
N ILE A 43 18.99 -22.63 -3.46
CA ILE A 43 17.80 -22.09 -4.14
C ILE A 43 16.74 -21.65 -3.12
N ALA A 44 16.44 -22.51 -2.14
CA ALA A 44 15.48 -22.19 -1.10
C ALA A 44 15.90 -20.95 -0.27
N ALA A 45 17.19 -20.86 0.09
CA ALA A 45 17.71 -19.70 0.82
C ALA A 45 17.66 -18.42 -0.02
N ALA A 46 18.03 -18.49 -1.30
CA ALA A 46 17.93 -17.34 -2.22
C ALA A 46 16.48 -16.90 -2.39
N THR A 47 15.55 -17.82 -2.58
CA THR A 47 14.11 -17.52 -2.69
C THR A 47 13.56 -16.88 -1.41
N ALA A 48 13.91 -17.43 -0.24
CA ALA A 48 13.50 -16.87 1.04
C ALA A 48 14.08 -15.46 1.28
N LEU A 49 15.34 -15.23 0.90
CA LEU A 49 15.96 -13.91 0.98
C LEU A 49 15.27 -12.91 0.05
N THR A 50 15.01 -13.30 -1.20
CA THR A 50 14.32 -12.44 -2.17
C THR A 50 12.91 -12.07 -1.67
N LEU A 51 12.17 -13.07 -1.18
CA LEU A 51 10.84 -12.83 -0.60
C LEU A 51 10.92 -11.91 0.62
N GLY A 52 11.87 -12.13 1.52
CA GLY A 52 12.10 -11.28 2.69
C GLY A 52 12.43 -9.84 2.32
N VAL A 53 13.30 -9.62 1.34
CA VAL A 53 13.63 -8.29 0.83
C VAL A 53 12.42 -7.64 0.19
N THR A 54 11.63 -8.36 -0.60
CA THR A 54 10.41 -7.84 -1.22
C THR A 54 9.38 -7.43 -0.17
N LEU A 55 9.15 -8.25 0.84
CA LEU A 55 8.25 -7.93 1.95
C LEU A 55 8.73 -6.73 2.77
N LEU A 56 10.03 -6.65 3.04
CA LEU A 56 10.61 -5.50 3.74
C LEU A 56 10.47 -4.21 2.91
N THR A 57 10.73 -4.28 1.60
CA THR A 57 10.55 -3.16 0.68
C THR A 57 9.10 -2.69 0.67
N PHE A 58 8.15 -3.62 0.60
CA PHE A 58 6.73 -3.33 0.69
C PHE A 58 6.36 -2.66 2.03
N ALA A 59 6.85 -3.19 3.15
CA ALA A 59 6.59 -2.60 4.46
C ALA A 59 7.15 -1.17 4.59
N VAL A 60 8.38 -0.94 4.10
CA VAL A 60 9.01 0.39 4.05
C VAL A 60 8.20 1.35 3.16
N TYR A 61 7.75 0.86 2.00
CA TYR A 61 6.89 1.64 1.10
C TYR A 61 5.60 2.10 1.82
N VAL A 62 4.83 1.15 2.36
CA VAL A 62 3.52 1.44 2.99
C VAL A 62 3.67 2.37 4.21
N VAL A 63 4.73 2.22 5.01
CA VAL A 63 4.87 2.98 6.26
C VAL A 63 5.53 4.35 6.03
N LEU A 64 6.55 4.42 5.19
CA LEU A 64 7.39 5.62 5.06
C LEU A 64 7.03 6.44 3.83
N PHE A 65 7.05 5.83 2.64
CA PHE A 65 6.84 6.57 1.39
C PHE A 65 5.38 6.99 1.20
N SER A 66 4.41 6.16 1.58
CA SER A 66 3.00 6.51 1.48
C SER A 66 2.66 7.72 2.34
N ARG A 67 3.26 7.83 3.55
CA ARG A 67 3.06 8.98 4.41
C ARG A 67 3.69 10.26 3.85
N LEU A 68 4.92 10.17 3.33
CA LEU A 68 5.60 11.31 2.69
C LEU A 68 4.84 11.81 1.45
N HIS A 69 4.31 10.87 0.65
CA HIS A 69 3.47 11.19 -0.49
C HIS A 69 2.22 11.96 -0.04
N TYR A 70 1.47 11.41 0.91
CA TYR A 70 0.29 12.03 1.48
C TYR A 70 0.57 13.45 2.01
N ASP A 71 1.59 13.61 2.85
CA ASP A 71 1.91 14.91 3.46
C ASP A 71 2.25 15.96 2.40
N ARG A 72 2.97 15.56 1.33
CA ARG A 72 3.31 16.44 0.21
C ARG A 72 2.07 16.85 -0.58
N VAL A 73 1.25 15.89 -1.00
CA VAL A 73 0.04 16.17 -1.81
C VAL A 73 -0.94 17.03 -1.00
N GLN A 74 -1.17 16.71 0.26
CA GLN A 74 -2.04 17.49 1.14
C GLN A 74 -1.53 18.94 1.31
N TYR A 75 -0.22 19.17 1.34
CA TYR A 75 0.33 20.52 1.38
C TYR A 75 0.09 21.29 0.07
N GLU A 76 0.31 20.64 -1.08
CA GLU A 76 0.08 21.22 -2.41
C GLU A 76 -1.42 21.54 -2.61
N ASP A 77 -2.29 20.60 -2.28
CA ASP A 77 -3.76 20.76 -2.39
C ASP A 77 -4.31 21.83 -1.44
N TYR A 78 -3.78 21.90 -0.22
CA TYR A 78 -4.19 22.97 0.71
C TYR A 78 -3.82 24.36 0.19
N ALA A 79 -2.64 24.50 -0.41
CA ALA A 79 -2.20 25.76 -0.99
C ALA A 79 -3.09 26.15 -2.21
N SER A 80 -3.39 25.19 -3.10
CA SER A 80 -4.24 25.42 -4.27
C SER A 80 -5.68 25.75 -3.87
N PHE A 81 -6.27 24.97 -2.96
CA PHE A 81 -7.65 25.22 -2.49
C PHE A 81 -7.79 26.57 -1.78
N ARG A 82 -6.80 26.98 -1.00
CA ARG A 82 -6.81 28.34 -0.40
C ARG A 82 -6.76 29.44 -1.45
N ALA A 83 -6.00 29.25 -2.52
CA ALA A 83 -5.96 30.20 -3.62
C ALA A 83 -7.31 30.28 -4.35
N GLU A 84 -7.97 29.13 -4.58
CA GLU A 84 -9.31 29.07 -5.17
C GLU A 84 -10.37 29.72 -4.29
N LEU A 85 -10.31 29.51 -2.96
CA LEU A 85 -11.19 30.21 -2.01
C LEU A 85 -10.99 31.72 -2.06
N ALA A 86 -9.75 32.21 -2.12
CA ALA A 86 -9.44 33.63 -2.19
C ALA A 86 -9.93 34.28 -3.50
N GLN A 87 -9.99 33.52 -4.58
CA GLN A 87 -10.50 33.93 -5.89
C GLN A 87 -11.99 33.69 -6.07
N ALA A 88 -12.67 33.08 -5.07
CA ALA A 88 -14.09 32.67 -5.13
C ALA A 88 -14.41 31.74 -6.32
N ILE A 89 -13.45 30.87 -6.71
CA ILE A 89 -13.61 29.88 -7.77
C ILE A 89 -13.60 28.43 -7.24
N ALA A 90 -13.52 28.25 -5.91
CA ALA A 90 -13.60 26.92 -5.32
C ALA A 90 -14.95 26.25 -5.63
N PRO A 91 -14.96 24.91 -5.83
CA PRO A 91 -16.19 24.18 -6.16
C PRO A 91 -17.29 24.36 -5.11
N THR A 92 -18.53 24.55 -5.60
CA THR A 92 -19.74 24.66 -4.76
C THR A 92 -20.78 23.59 -5.10
N GLY A 93 -20.43 22.65 -5.98
CA GLY A 93 -21.30 21.58 -6.43
C GLY A 93 -20.52 20.52 -7.23
N PRO A 94 -21.20 19.54 -7.81
CA PRO A 94 -20.57 18.39 -8.49
C PRO A 94 -19.95 18.73 -9.86
N THR A 95 -20.08 19.98 -10.32
CA THR A 95 -19.59 20.42 -11.64
C THR A 95 -18.46 21.44 -11.51
N GLN A 96 -17.66 21.55 -12.58
CA GLN A 96 -16.54 22.49 -12.62
C GLN A 96 -17.04 23.94 -12.57
N PRO A 97 -16.45 24.83 -11.77
CA PRO A 97 -16.85 26.23 -11.70
C PRO A 97 -16.77 26.97 -13.03
N ALA A 98 -15.84 26.58 -13.89
CA ALA A 98 -15.65 27.18 -15.22
C ALA A 98 -16.58 26.60 -16.30
N ASP A 99 -17.10 25.37 -16.12
CA ASP A 99 -17.98 24.71 -17.09
C ASP A 99 -18.97 23.77 -16.37
N ALA A 100 -20.17 24.27 -16.13
CA ALA A 100 -21.25 23.53 -15.47
C ALA A 100 -21.73 22.25 -16.21
N ARG A 101 -21.22 21.99 -17.43
CA ARG A 101 -21.50 20.76 -18.19
C ARG A 101 -20.51 19.64 -17.86
N LYS A 102 -19.40 19.96 -17.20
CA LYS A 102 -18.37 19.00 -16.83
C LYS A 102 -18.43 18.72 -15.34
N LEU A 103 -18.43 17.45 -14.99
CA LEU A 103 -18.26 17.01 -13.61
C LEU A 103 -16.89 17.41 -13.09
N LEU A 104 -16.78 17.56 -11.78
CA LEU A 104 -15.49 17.67 -11.12
C LEU A 104 -14.64 16.43 -11.45
N THR A 105 -13.37 16.67 -11.70
CA THR A 105 -12.41 15.57 -11.91
C THR A 105 -12.15 14.89 -10.56
N PRO A 106 -12.14 13.55 -10.47
CA PRO A 106 -11.68 12.88 -9.26
C PRO A 106 -10.31 13.41 -8.81
N GLY A 107 -10.15 13.63 -7.51
CA GLY A 107 -8.96 14.26 -6.93
C GLY A 107 -9.00 15.79 -6.85
N THR A 108 -10.06 16.47 -7.34
CA THR A 108 -10.21 17.93 -7.17
C THR A 108 -10.48 18.27 -5.69
N PRO A 109 -9.74 19.21 -5.08
CA PRO A 109 -10.03 19.69 -3.73
C PRO A 109 -11.42 20.34 -3.63
N VAL A 110 -12.23 19.90 -2.67
CA VAL A 110 -13.62 20.41 -2.48
C VAL A 110 -13.88 20.99 -1.10
N ALA A 111 -13.07 20.57 -0.09
CA ALA A 111 -13.23 21.07 1.27
C ALA A 111 -11.94 20.92 2.08
N VAL A 112 -11.87 21.60 3.22
CA VAL A 112 -10.88 21.34 4.29
C VAL A 112 -11.64 20.87 5.53
N LEU A 113 -11.35 19.67 5.97
CA LEU A 113 -11.88 19.05 7.18
C LEU A 113 -10.94 19.30 8.35
N HIS A 114 -11.43 19.97 9.40
CA HIS A 114 -10.68 20.25 10.61
C HIS A 114 -11.38 19.67 11.84
N ILE A 115 -10.78 18.64 12.43
CA ILE A 115 -11.27 17.93 13.63
C ILE A 115 -10.22 18.05 14.74
N PRO A 116 -10.34 19.06 15.62
CA PRO A 116 -9.31 19.33 16.65
C PRO A 116 -9.07 18.15 17.61
N GLU A 117 -10.12 17.45 18.00
CA GLU A 117 -10.05 16.36 18.98
C GLU A 117 -9.11 15.23 18.58
N ILE A 118 -9.00 14.97 17.28
CA ILE A 118 -8.08 13.96 16.75
C ILE A 118 -6.84 14.57 16.08
N GLY A 119 -6.72 15.92 16.10
CA GLY A 119 -5.62 16.64 15.47
C GLY A 119 -5.62 16.54 13.94
N LEU A 120 -6.78 16.33 13.32
CA LEU A 120 -6.92 16.22 11.87
C LEU A 120 -7.13 17.61 11.25
N ASN A 121 -6.32 17.92 10.25
CA ASN A 121 -6.54 19.01 9.32
C ASN A 121 -6.18 18.52 7.92
N ALA A 122 -7.16 18.19 7.11
CA ALA A 122 -6.95 17.56 5.81
C ALA A 122 -7.85 18.15 4.73
N VAL A 123 -7.30 18.24 3.52
CA VAL A 123 -8.05 18.58 2.31
C VAL A 123 -8.87 17.36 1.90
N VAL A 124 -10.13 17.58 1.62
CA VAL A 124 -11.05 16.57 1.10
C VAL A 124 -11.11 16.72 -0.41
N LEU A 125 -10.94 15.61 -1.10
CA LEU A 125 -10.90 15.51 -2.54
C LEU A 125 -12.22 14.95 -3.08
N GLU A 126 -12.58 15.28 -4.31
CA GLU A 126 -13.75 14.70 -4.98
C GLU A 126 -13.47 13.26 -5.42
N GLY A 127 -14.38 12.34 -5.09
CA GLY A 127 -14.26 10.90 -5.38
C GLY A 127 -13.67 10.09 -4.24
N THR A 128 -13.89 8.78 -4.28
CA THR A 128 -13.54 7.84 -3.20
C THR A 128 -12.81 6.59 -3.70
N SER A 129 -12.29 6.63 -4.94
CA SER A 129 -11.46 5.56 -5.47
C SER A 129 -10.14 5.42 -4.69
N ASN A 130 -9.49 4.26 -4.81
CA ASN A 130 -8.21 4.02 -4.16
C ASN A 130 -7.18 5.10 -4.47
N ALA A 131 -7.10 5.54 -5.75
CA ALA A 131 -6.16 6.57 -6.17
C ALA A 131 -6.41 7.93 -5.48
N VAL A 132 -7.67 8.33 -5.32
CA VAL A 132 -8.03 9.57 -4.61
C VAL A 132 -7.73 9.45 -3.11
N LEU A 133 -8.06 8.30 -2.50
CA LEU A 133 -7.84 8.09 -1.06
C LEU A 133 -6.36 7.90 -0.67
N GLU A 134 -5.45 7.79 -1.63
CA GLU A 134 -4.01 7.88 -1.42
C GLU A 134 -3.56 9.32 -1.13
N ASP A 135 -4.23 10.27 -1.72
CA ASP A 135 -3.91 11.69 -1.63
C ASP A 135 -4.62 12.37 -0.44
N GLY A 136 -5.82 11.89 -0.05
CA GLY A 136 -6.56 12.49 1.05
C GLY A 136 -7.90 11.82 1.35
N PRO A 137 -8.66 12.32 2.35
CA PRO A 137 -10.07 11.97 2.48
C PRO A 137 -10.83 12.33 1.22
N GLY A 138 -11.73 11.45 0.78
CA GLY A 138 -12.52 11.60 -0.44
C GLY A 138 -13.99 11.85 -0.16
N HIS A 139 -14.61 12.77 -0.90
CA HIS A 139 -16.04 13.00 -0.89
C HIS A 139 -16.75 12.06 -1.86
N LEU A 140 -17.81 11.40 -1.43
CA LEU A 140 -18.59 10.48 -2.25
C LEU A 140 -19.46 11.26 -3.24
N ARG A 141 -19.22 11.11 -4.53
CA ARG A 141 -19.68 11.96 -5.63
C ARG A 141 -21.20 12.00 -5.84
N ASP A 142 -21.94 11.01 -5.35
CA ASP A 142 -23.40 10.96 -5.40
C ASP A 142 -24.08 11.59 -4.17
N THR A 143 -23.31 12.29 -3.34
CA THR A 143 -23.80 13.01 -2.15
C THR A 143 -23.58 14.53 -2.30
N PRO A 144 -24.38 15.38 -1.62
CA PRO A 144 -24.14 16.81 -1.61
C PRO A 144 -22.83 17.16 -0.91
N LEU A 145 -22.19 18.27 -1.29
CA LEU A 145 -20.99 18.75 -0.62
C LEU A 145 -21.26 19.05 0.87
N PRO A 146 -20.25 18.92 1.73
CA PRO A 146 -20.38 19.28 3.14
C PRO A 146 -20.88 20.72 3.32
N GLY A 147 -21.80 20.94 4.27
CA GLY A 147 -22.43 22.23 4.54
C GLY A 147 -23.76 22.43 3.82
N GLN A 148 -24.10 21.58 2.88
CA GLN A 148 -25.36 21.63 2.12
C GLN A 148 -26.47 20.83 2.80
N VAL A 149 -27.71 21.10 2.35
CA VAL A 149 -28.88 20.28 2.69
C VAL A 149 -28.69 18.88 2.12
N GLY A 150 -28.92 17.86 2.94
CA GLY A 150 -28.78 16.47 2.57
C GLY A 150 -27.76 15.74 3.43
N ILE A 151 -27.43 14.52 3.02
CA ILE A 151 -26.44 13.67 3.70
C ILE A 151 -25.19 13.63 2.81
N SER A 152 -24.10 14.20 3.31
CA SER A 152 -22.78 14.14 2.68
C SER A 152 -21.99 12.99 3.27
N GLU A 153 -21.17 12.29 2.49
CA GLU A 153 -20.29 11.23 2.99
C GLU A 153 -18.84 11.49 2.57
N ILE A 154 -17.93 11.40 3.55
CA ILE A 154 -16.49 11.50 3.34
C ILE A 154 -15.84 10.21 3.80
N LEU A 155 -15.10 9.57 2.92
CA LEU A 155 -14.34 8.37 3.16
C LEU A 155 -12.86 8.71 3.41
N GLY A 156 -12.20 7.98 4.32
CA GLY A 156 -10.78 8.19 4.57
C GLY A 156 -10.08 6.93 5.05
N ARG A 157 -8.82 6.78 4.65
CA ARG A 157 -7.99 5.63 5.02
C ARG A 157 -7.70 5.62 6.52
N ARG A 158 -7.67 4.42 7.09
CA ARG A 158 -7.34 4.20 8.49
C ARG A 158 -5.84 4.09 8.76
N ALA A 159 -5.08 3.45 7.88
CA ALA A 159 -3.71 3.03 8.17
C ALA A 159 -2.68 3.50 7.15
N ALA A 160 -2.90 3.26 5.86
CA ALA A 160 -1.98 3.65 4.81
C ALA A 160 -2.11 5.14 4.46
N TYR A 161 -1.13 5.71 3.78
CA TYR A 161 -1.13 7.10 3.29
C TYR A 161 -1.52 8.10 4.39
N GLY A 162 -0.73 8.14 5.45
CA GLY A 162 -0.94 9.02 6.60
C GLY A 162 -2.07 8.61 7.55
N GLY A 163 -2.99 7.74 7.10
CA GLY A 163 -4.14 7.27 7.89
C GLY A 163 -4.97 8.41 8.47
N PRO A 164 -5.53 9.33 7.64
CA PRO A 164 -6.19 10.52 8.15
C PRO A 164 -7.31 10.20 9.14
N PHE A 165 -7.98 9.06 8.96
CA PHE A 165 -9.06 8.62 9.84
C PHE A 165 -8.65 7.53 10.85
N ALA A 166 -7.35 7.36 11.11
CA ALA A 166 -6.85 6.37 12.08
C ALA A 166 -7.47 6.52 13.48
N ARG A 167 -7.74 7.76 13.89
CA ARG A 167 -8.27 8.10 15.22
C ARG A 167 -9.76 8.43 15.23
N LEU A 168 -10.48 8.19 14.13
CA LEU A 168 -11.90 8.52 14.01
C LEU A 168 -12.75 7.86 15.10
N SER A 169 -12.38 6.64 15.52
CA SER A 169 -13.05 5.90 16.60
C SER A 169 -12.90 6.52 18.00
N SER A 170 -12.07 7.54 18.18
CA SER A 170 -11.96 8.26 19.46
C SER A 170 -12.92 9.44 19.58
N LEU A 171 -13.64 9.79 18.50
CA LEU A 171 -14.65 10.84 18.54
C LEU A 171 -15.84 10.39 19.38
N SER A 172 -16.37 11.32 20.16
CA SER A 172 -17.52 11.10 21.04
C SER A 172 -18.71 11.95 20.65
N PRO A 173 -19.95 11.50 20.87
CA PRO A 173 -21.13 12.34 20.67
C PRO A 173 -21.04 13.66 21.42
N GLY A 174 -21.38 14.76 20.73
CA GLY A 174 -21.30 16.12 21.26
C GLY A 174 -20.09 16.91 20.79
N GLU A 175 -19.01 16.27 20.33
CA GLU A 175 -17.83 16.94 19.80
C GLU A 175 -18.15 17.73 18.53
N ILE A 176 -17.45 18.86 18.36
CA ILE A 176 -17.71 19.79 17.27
C ILE A 176 -16.46 19.92 16.40
N PHE A 177 -16.66 19.84 15.10
CA PHE A 177 -15.63 20.05 14.11
C PHE A 177 -16.12 20.94 12.96
N THR A 178 -15.23 21.35 12.07
CA THR A 178 -15.55 22.26 10.98
C THR A 178 -15.12 21.70 9.63
N VAL A 179 -15.88 22.07 8.60
CA VAL A 179 -15.55 21.81 7.20
C VAL A 179 -15.64 23.13 6.45
N THR A 180 -14.54 23.54 5.83
CA THR A 180 -14.49 24.76 5.00
C THR A 180 -14.66 24.37 3.54
N THR A 181 -15.65 24.93 2.86
CA THR A 181 -15.94 24.71 1.44
C THR A 181 -15.98 26.02 0.68
N GLY A 182 -16.17 25.99 -0.63
CA GLY A 182 -16.39 27.17 -1.45
C GLY A 182 -17.61 28.03 -1.02
N GLN A 183 -18.54 27.45 -0.24
CA GLN A 183 -19.73 28.15 0.29
C GLN A 183 -19.50 28.71 1.71
N GLY A 184 -18.34 28.49 2.32
CA GLY A 184 -18.01 28.97 3.65
C GLY A 184 -17.72 27.86 4.66
N VAL A 185 -17.74 28.22 5.96
CA VAL A 185 -17.42 27.30 7.06
C VAL A 185 -18.69 26.66 7.60
N ALA A 186 -18.78 25.35 7.45
CA ALA A 186 -19.83 24.51 8.03
C ALA A 186 -19.38 23.93 9.37
N ARG A 187 -20.19 23.99 10.40
CA ARG A 187 -19.94 23.43 11.73
C ARG A 187 -20.81 22.20 11.96
N TYR A 188 -20.19 21.13 12.38
CA TYR A 188 -20.86 19.85 12.63
C TYR A 188 -20.73 19.44 14.10
N ARG A 189 -21.73 18.74 14.61
CA ARG A 189 -21.70 18.09 15.92
C ARG A 189 -21.89 16.58 15.74
N VAL A 190 -20.96 15.80 16.26
CA VAL A 190 -21.08 14.33 16.32
C VAL A 190 -22.34 13.94 17.10
N ILE A 191 -23.12 13.05 16.53
CA ILE A 191 -24.35 12.54 17.15
C ILE A 191 -24.25 11.05 17.47
N ASP A 192 -23.55 10.28 16.63
CA ASP A 192 -23.47 8.84 16.80
C ASP A 192 -22.21 8.25 16.14
N MET A 193 -21.82 7.07 16.61
CA MET A 193 -20.78 6.24 16.02
C MET A 193 -21.34 4.84 15.81
N ARG A 194 -21.36 4.36 14.59
CA ARG A 194 -21.98 3.09 14.23
C ARG A 194 -21.10 2.18 13.38
N LEU A 195 -21.32 0.90 13.51
CA LEU A 195 -20.77 -0.16 12.69
C LEU A 195 -21.85 -0.69 11.70
N ALA A 196 -21.46 -1.60 10.83
CA ALA A 196 -22.40 -2.26 9.94
C ALA A 196 -23.44 -3.05 10.79
N GLY A 197 -24.73 -2.81 10.50
CA GLY A 197 -25.85 -3.43 11.22
C GLY A 197 -26.42 -2.59 12.36
N ASP A 198 -25.75 -1.53 12.79
CA ASP A 198 -26.29 -0.60 13.79
C ASP A 198 -27.42 0.26 13.21
N GLN A 199 -28.31 0.72 14.07
CA GLN A 199 -29.44 1.56 13.67
C GLN A 199 -28.95 2.90 13.15
N VAL A 200 -29.46 3.31 11.98
CA VAL A 200 -29.15 4.64 11.42
C VAL A 200 -29.92 5.70 12.17
N PRO A 201 -29.26 6.77 12.69
CA PRO A 201 -29.93 7.85 13.38
C PRO A 201 -30.98 8.54 12.47
N PRO A 202 -32.13 8.95 13.03
CA PRO A 202 -33.17 9.59 12.25
C PRO A 202 -32.67 10.87 11.57
N TYR A 203 -33.07 11.08 10.32
CA TYR A 203 -32.74 12.25 9.54
C TYR A 203 -33.99 13.09 9.26
N SER A 204 -33.90 14.41 9.44
CA SER A 204 -34.99 15.34 9.13
C SER A 204 -34.73 16.09 7.83
N ALA A 205 -35.69 16.10 6.94
CA ALA A 205 -35.59 16.81 5.68
C ALA A 205 -35.25 18.30 5.88
N GLY A 206 -34.40 18.84 5.01
CA GLY A 206 -33.94 20.23 5.10
C GLY A 206 -32.76 20.48 6.03
N GLN A 207 -32.29 19.46 6.72
CA GLN A 207 -31.05 19.51 7.50
C GLN A 207 -29.84 19.09 6.66
N GLY A 208 -28.64 19.42 7.16
CA GLY A 208 -27.38 18.87 6.65
C GLY A 208 -26.85 17.83 7.62
N ARG A 209 -26.35 16.72 7.10
CA ARG A 209 -25.62 15.68 7.86
C ARG A 209 -24.35 15.35 7.14
N LEU A 210 -23.29 15.09 7.90
CA LEU A 210 -22.04 14.55 7.40
C LEU A 210 -21.78 13.18 8.03
N ILE A 211 -21.43 12.22 7.18
CA ILE A 211 -20.97 10.89 7.57
C ILE A 211 -19.47 10.83 7.27
N LEU A 212 -18.66 10.54 8.29
CA LEU A 212 -17.25 10.23 8.12
C LEU A 212 -17.09 8.71 8.20
N ALA A 213 -16.55 8.08 7.15
CA ALA A 213 -16.44 6.65 7.05
C ALA A 213 -14.98 6.19 6.94
N THR A 214 -14.63 5.13 7.68
CA THR A 214 -13.31 4.48 7.63
C THR A 214 -13.43 2.98 7.90
N ALA A 215 -12.34 2.23 7.72
CA ALA A 215 -12.31 0.82 8.04
C ALA A 215 -12.46 0.58 9.55
N ALA A 216 -13.28 -0.38 9.94
CA ALA A 216 -13.40 -0.89 11.29
C ALA A 216 -12.47 -2.11 11.50
N GLY A 217 -12.03 -2.33 12.73
CA GLY A 217 -11.18 -3.47 13.08
C GLY A 217 -9.67 -3.16 13.04
N PRO A 218 -8.80 -4.16 12.92
CA PRO A 218 -7.36 -3.97 12.81
C PRO A 218 -6.96 -3.17 11.55
N ALA A 219 -5.85 -2.45 11.62
CA ALA A 219 -5.40 -1.50 10.59
C ALA A 219 -5.32 -2.09 9.16
N PHE A 220 -4.83 -3.34 9.03
CA PHE A 220 -4.67 -4.03 7.73
C PHE A 220 -5.54 -5.29 7.60
N ALA A 221 -6.57 -5.43 8.44
CA ALA A 221 -7.53 -6.53 8.38
C ALA A 221 -8.92 -6.02 8.78
N PRO A 222 -9.58 -5.22 7.91
CA PRO A 222 -10.86 -4.60 8.23
C PRO A 222 -11.94 -5.67 8.43
N THR A 223 -12.79 -5.45 9.43
CA THR A 223 -13.94 -6.30 9.72
C THR A 223 -15.26 -5.65 9.31
N GLY A 224 -15.20 -4.43 8.74
CA GLY A 224 -16.35 -3.67 8.32
C GLY A 224 -16.03 -2.19 8.17
N VAL A 225 -17.06 -1.35 8.15
CA VAL A 225 -16.96 0.11 8.04
C VAL A 225 -17.43 0.73 9.34
N LEU A 226 -16.60 1.63 9.91
CA LEU A 226 -16.95 2.53 10.99
C LEU A 226 -17.48 3.84 10.38
N ARG A 227 -18.63 4.30 10.83
CA ARG A 227 -19.24 5.57 10.44
C ARG A 227 -19.45 6.47 11.64
N ILE A 228 -19.08 7.73 11.51
CA ILE A 228 -19.41 8.80 12.48
C ILE A 228 -20.46 9.68 11.82
N ASP A 229 -21.63 9.72 12.42
CA ASP A 229 -22.73 10.60 11.98
C ASP A 229 -22.64 11.94 12.72
N ALA A 230 -22.66 13.05 11.99
CA ALA A 230 -22.62 14.39 12.56
C ALA A 230 -23.65 15.29 11.92
N ASN A 231 -24.46 15.98 12.74
CA ASN A 231 -25.45 16.92 12.26
C ASN A 231 -24.82 18.31 12.06
N LEU A 232 -25.21 18.98 10.97
CA LEU A 232 -24.87 20.36 10.70
C LEU A 232 -25.55 21.27 11.75
N ILE A 233 -24.78 22.11 12.40
CA ILE A 233 -25.27 23.07 13.41
C ILE A 233 -25.18 24.53 12.93
N SER A 234 -24.50 24.80 11.81
CA SER A 234 -24.60 26.07 11.08
C SER A 234 -25.79 26.04 10.09
N THR A 235 -26.12 27.18 9.52
CA THR A 235 -27.20 27.28 8.50
C THR A 235 -26.81 26.42 7.29
N PRO A 236 -27.68 25.48 6.85
CA PRO A 236 -27.43 24.67 5.67
C PRO A 236 -27.43 25.56 4.41
N GLN A 237 -26.50 25.29 3.50
CA GLN A 237 -26.46 25.88 2.18
C GLN A 237 -27.35 25.07 1.22
N GLN A 238 -27.83 25.74 0.15
CA GLN A 238 -28.56 25.02 -0.88
C GLN A 238 -27.65 24.07 -1.65
N ALA A 239 -28.08 22.82 -1.79
CA ALA A 239 -27.42 21.86 -2.65
C ALA A 239 -27.78 22.13 -4.11
N PRO A 240 -26.83 22.18 -5.06
CA PRO A 240 -27.14 22.11 -6.48
C PRO A 240 -27.86 20.80 -6.83
N ALA A 241 -28.46 20.75 -8.00
CA ALA A 241 -29.03 19.48 -8.48
C ALA A 241 -27.94 18.41 -8.59
N MET A 242 -28.21 17.24 -8.03
CA MET A 242 -27.31 16.10 -8.17
C MET A 242 -27.25 15.66 -9.64
N VAL A 243 -26.04 15.52 -10.15
CA VAL A 243 -25.77 15.12 -11.55
C VAL A 243 -25.30 13.66 -11.61
N VAL A 244 -24.67 13.19 -10.56
CA VAL A 244 -24.19 11.80 -10.44
C VAL A 244 -25.24 10.98 -9.70
N SER A 245 -25.67 9.88 -10.29
CA SER A 245 -26.59 8.95 -9.62
C SER A 245 -25.82 7.86 -8.87
N PRO A 246 -26.39 7.25 -7.80
CA PRO A 246 -25.74 6.15 -7.10
C PRO A 246 -25.35 4.96 -8.01
N ALA A 247 -26.08 4.76 -9.12
CA ALA A 247 -25.80 3.71 -10.08
C ALA A 247 -24.55 3.98 -10.96
N GLU A 248 -24.04 5.21 -10.95
CA GLU A 248 -22.84 5.63 -11.70
C GLU A 248 -21.58 5.60 -10.85
N ILE A 249 -21.70 5.32 -9.54
CA ILE A 249 -20.56 5.13 -8.65
C ILE A 249 -19.90 3.79 -9.00
N ALA A 250 -18.61 3.84 -9.26
CA ALA A 250 -17.83 2.64 -9.56
C ALA A 250 -17.65 1.80 -8.28
N ALA A 251 -17.55 0.48 -8.44
CA ALA A 251 -17.42 -0.43 -7.30
C ALA A 251 -16.15 -0.21 -6.45
N ASP A 252 -15.12 0.39 -7.01
CA ASP A 252 -13.89 0.79 -6.30
C ASP A 252 -14.03 2.12 -5.55
N GLU A 253 -15.11 2.88 -5.79
CA GLU A 253 -15.47 4.08 -5.03
C GLU A 253 -16.36 3.77 -3.82
N GLU A 254 -16.96 2.60 -3.73
CA GLU A 254 -17.71 2.18 -2.56
C GLU A 254 -16.82 1.94 -1.34
N ALA A 255 -17.38 2.07 -0.14
CA ALA A 255 -16.67 1.81 1.09
C ALA A 255 -16.14 0.35 1.15
N LEU A 256 -14.85 0.16 1.36
CA LEU A 256 -14.10 -1.09 1.22
C LEU A 256 -14.03 -1.63 -0.21
N GLY A 257 -14.31 -0.80 -1.22
CA GLY A 257 -14.09 -1.13 -2.62
C GLY A 257 -12.61 -1.44 -2.92
N SER A 258 -12.35 -2.23 -3.96
CA SER A 258 -11.01 -2.55 -4.43
C SER A 258 -10.93 -2.43 -5.94
N ASN A 259 -9.80 -1.93 -6.43
CA ASN A 259 -9.57 -1.80 -7.87
C ASN A 259 -9.04 -3.11 -8.46
N THR A 260 -9.94 -3.99 -8.92
CA THR A 260 -9.55 -5.26 -9.54
C THR A 260 -8.82 -5.10 -10.88
N LEU A 261 -8.95 -3.95 -11.56
CA LEU A 261 -8.23 -3.66 -12.79
C LEU A 261 -6.71 -3.51 -12.56
N ALA A 262 -6.29 -3.23 -11.33
CA ALA A 262 -4.88 -3.20 -10.94
C ALA A 262 -4.17 -4.58 -11.03
N LEU A 263 -4.91 -5.68 -11.16
CA LEU A 263 -4.32 -7.02 -11.37
C LEU A 263 -3.49 -7.10 -12.67
N VAL A 264 -3.93 -6.46 -13.74
CA VAL A 264 -3.23 -6.53 -15.03
C VAL A 264 -1.85 -5.85 -14.95
N PRO A 265 -1.73 -4.57 -14.55
CA PRO A 265 -0.41 -3.96 -14.38
C PRO A 265 0.43 -4.65 -13.30
N LEU A 266 -0.17 -5.18 -12.23
CA LEU A 266 0.55 -5.94 -11.20
C LEU A 266 1.25 -7.17 -11.79
N VAL A 267 0.55 -7.98 -12.60
CA VAL A 267 1.13 -9.16 -13.23
C VAL A 267 2.27 -8.77 -14.18
N LEU A 268 2.06 -7.75 -15.01
CA LEU A 268 3.08 -7.27 -15.95
C LEU A 268 4.33 -6.74 -15.22
N LEU A 269 4.15 -5.91 -14.20
CA LEU A 269 5.26 -5.39 -13.38
C LEU A 269 5.96 -6.51 -12.59
N GLY A 270 5.20 -7.48 -12.09
CA GLY A 270 5.75 -8.67 -11.43
C GLY A 270 6.62 -9.51 -12.40
N MET A 271 6.17 -9.70 -13.63
CA MET A 271 6.98 -10.35 -14.68
C MET A 271 8.25 -9.56 -14.98
N CYS A 272 8.15 -8.23 -15.12
CA CYS A 272 9.32 -7.37 -15.33
C CYS A 272 10.29 -7.45 -14.14
N LEU A 273 9.80 -7.46 -12.90
CA LEU A 273 10.62 -7.60 -11.70
C LEU A 273 11.37 -8.94 -11.69
N VAL A 274 10.70 -10.04 -12.01
CA VAL A 274 11.33 -11.36 -12.11
C VAL A 274 12.37 -11.39 -13.22
N ALA A 275 12.05 -10.87 -14.41
CA ALA A 275 12.99 -10.80 -15.52
C ALA A 275 14.22 -9.93 -15.19
N ALA A 276 14.02 -8.80 -14.51
CA ALA A 276 15.11 -7.95 -14.05
C ALA A 276 15.98 -8.66 -12.99
N ALA A 277 15.38 -9.37 -12.05
CA ALA A 277 16.11 -10.15 -11.04
C ALA A 277 16.98 -11.25 -11.68
N VAL A 278 16.44 -11.99 -12.66
CA VAL A 278 17.19 -12.97 -13.45
C VAL A 278 18.31 -12.29 -14.23
N GLY A 279 18.05 -11.16 -14.87
CA GLY A 279 19.04 -10.36 -15.61
C GLY A 279 20.19 -9.89 -14.71
N VAL A 280 19.90 -9.36 -13.51
CA VAL A 280 20.92 -8.94 -12.55
C VAL A 280 21.74 -10.15 -12.05
N ALA A 281 21.08 -11.28 -11.77
CA ALA A 281 21.77 -12.52 -11.38
C ALA A 281 22.72 -13.01 -12.49
N TRP A 282 22.28 -12.98 -13.76
CA TRP A 282 23.10 -13.33 -14.89
C TRP A 282 24.28 -12.35 -15.10
N LEU A 283 24.01 -11.05 -14.97
CA LEU A 283 25.00 -9.99 -15.11
C LEU A 283 26.09 -10.11 -14.03
N SER A 284 25.72 -10.47 -12.80
CA SER A 284 26.64 -10.67 -11.68
C SER A 284 27.67 -11.79 -11.93
N GLN A 285 27.30 -12.77 -12.77
CA GLN A 285 28.20 -13.86 -13.19
C GLN A 285 29.12 -13.46 -14.35
N ARG A 286 28.72 -12.49 -15.19
CA ARG A 286 29.46 -12.09 -16.40
C ARG A 286 30.37 -10.88 -16.17
N TRP A 287 29.92 -9.85 -15.44
CA TRP A 287 30.62 -8.56 -15.31
C TRP A 287 31.22 -8.34 -13.92
N GLY A 288 30.80 -9.16 -12.95
CA GLY A 288 31.22 -9.01 -11.56
C GLY A 288 30.11 -8.48 -10.63
N ARG A 289 30.25 -8.88 -9.37
CA ARG A 289 29.19 -8.65 -8.38
C ARG A 289 28.93 -7.15 -8.10
N TRP A 290 30.00 -6.34 -8.08
CA TRP A 290 29.89 -4.92 -7.73
C TRP A 290 29.14 -4.12 -8.80
N GLN A 291 29.49 -4.32 -10.09
CA GLN A 291 28.82 -3.66 -11.22
C GLN A 291 27.35 -4.06 -11.32
N ALA A 292 27.06 -5.34 -11.12
CA ALA A 292 25.68 -5.84 -11.13
C ALA A 292 24.83 -5.21 -10.02
N TRP A 293 25.41 -4.94 -8.83
CA TRP A 293 24.72 -4.26 -7.74
C TRP A 293 24.43 -2.79 -8.02
N ILE A 294 25.36 -2.06 -8.62
CA ILE A 294 25.16 -0.65 -8.96
C ILE A 294 23.96 -0.45 -9.89
N VAL A 295 23.76 -1.33 -10.87
CA VAL A 295 22.64 -1.27 -11.80
C VAL A 295 21.41 -1.97 -11.23
N GLY A 296 21.60 -3.10 -10.56
CA GLY A 296 20.52 -3.96 -10.07
C GLY A 296 19.69 -3.31 -8.96
N VAL A 297 20.33 -2.64 -8.00
CA VAL A 297 19.62 -2.04 -6.86
C VAL A 297 18.61 -0.96 -7.32
N PRO A 298 18.97 0.02 -8.16
CA PRO A 298 18.00 1.01 -8.64
C PRO A 298 16.86 0.39 -9.46
N VAL A 299 17.16 -0.55 -10.35
CA VAL A 299 16.16 -1.18 -11.23
C VAL A 299 15.20 -2.04 -10.42
N LEU A 300 15.73 -2.94 -9.56
CA LEU A 300 14.90 -3.80 -8.71
C LEU A 300 14.14 -2.98 -7.65
N GLY A 301 14.75 -1.92 -7.13
CA GLY A 301 14.11 -0.99 -6.21
C GLY A 301 12.92 -0.30 -6.86
N TYR A 302 13.09 0.31 -8.03
CA TYR A 302 12.01 0.96 -8.77
C TYR A 302 10.86 -0.01 -9.11
N LEU A 303 11.19 -1.19 -9.67
CA LEU A 303 10.17 -2.20 -9.99
C LEU A 303 9.49 -2.75 -8.73
N GLY A 304 10.23 -2.90 -7.64
CA GLY A 304 9.68 -3.31 -6.35
C GLY A 304 8.67 -2.29 -5.79
N PHE A 305 8.97 -1.00 -5.89
CA PHE A 305 8.04 0.07 -5.52
C PHE A 305 6.82 0.10 -6.43
N ALA A 306 6.99 -0.02 -7.74
CA ALA A 306 5.88 -0.06 -8.69
C ALA A 306 4.95 -1.26 -8.46
N VAL A 307 5.49 -2.43 -8.11
CA VAL A 307 4.71 -3.60 -7.71
C VAL A 307 3.98 -3.35 -6.38
N ALA A 308 4.65 -2.74 -5.40
CA ALA A 308 4.05 -2.42 -4.10
C ALA A 308 2.86 -1.46 -4.24
N ASP A 309 2.98 -0.45 -5.10
CA ASP A 309 1.91 0.49 -5.43
C ASP A 309 0.67 -0.23 -5.99
N GLN A 310 0.85 -1.13 -6.96
CA GLN A 310 -0.25 -1.91 -7.52
C GLN A 310 -0.89 -2.86 -6.49
N VAL A 311 -0.10 -3.41 -5.56
CA VAL A 311 -0.64 -4.25 -4.48
C VAL A 311 -1.52 -3.43 -3.55
N VAL A 312 -1.14 -2.20 -3.22
CA VAL A 312 -1.96 -1.31 -2.37
C VAL A 312 -3.29 -0.99 -3.03
N GLN A 313 -3.33 -0.79 -4.37
CA GLN A 313 -4.59 -0.54 -5.08
C GLN A 313 -5.57 -1.72 -5.09
N LEU A 314 -5.07 -2.95 -4.87
CA LEU A 314 -5.91 -4.14 -4.70
C LEU A 314 -6.49 -4.28 -3.29
N LEU A 315 -5.91 -3.58 -2.30
CA LEU A 315 -6.44 -3.58 -0.95
C LEU A 315 -7.72 -2.73 -0.88
N PRO A 316 -8.62 -3.01 0.09
CA PRO A 316 -9.78 -2.16 0.31
C PRO A 316 -9.40 -0.69 0.51
N ASN A 317 -10.13 0.21 -0.15
CA ASN A 317 -9.81 1.65 -0.23
C ASN A 317 -9.75 2.38 1.12
N LEU A 318 -10.33 1.83 2.19
CA LEU A 318 -10.33 2.42 3.54
C LEU A 318 -9.19 1.93 4.46
N MET A 319 -8.30 1.06 3.95
CA MET A 319 -7.20 0.50 4.74
C MET A 319 -6.02 1.45 4.95
#